data_fb7bd780ef068223ed6484c612d201c7
#
_entry.id   fb7bd780ef068223ed6484c612d201c7
#
_cell.length_a   1.000
_cell.length_b   1.000
_cell.length_c   1.000
_cell.angle_alpha   90.00
_cell.angle_beta   90.00
_cell.angle_gamma   90.00
#
_symmetry.space_group_name_H-M   'P 1'
#
loop_
_entity.id
_entity.type
_entity.pdbx_description
1 polymer ?
#
loop_
_entity_poly.entity_id
_entity_poly.type
_entity_poly.pdbx_seq_one_letter_code
_entity_poly.pdbx_strand_id
1 'polypeptide(L)'
;VATFIEVNDGGEIAPFAERYEDLATSGNGELLDIKRSPDDLLFIYTGGTTGMPKGVMWRHDDLREVQLSALRRLGPVPESLPALMEAIKETGPAGPMIPACPMMHGTGLLTALGNMMSGGCVVTLDNQSLEPHELWAAVDRNKVQQVAIVGDAFAKPMLRALEEAPGKYAPCPSQQ
;
A
#
# COMPACT_ATOMS: atom_id res chain seq x y z
N VAL A 1 2.39 27.37 -11.79
CA VAL A 1 2.04 26.52 -10.64
C VAL A 1 1.45 27.43 -9.59
N ALA A 2 0.25 27.12 -9.13
CA ALA A 2 -0.47 28.01 -8.23
C ALA A 2 -0.18 27.71 -6.75
N THR A 3 0.07 26.47 -6.40
CA THR A 3 0.21 26.03 -5.00
C THR A 3 1.33 25.02 -4.84
N PHE A 4 2.13 25.20 -3.79
CA PHE A 4 3.09 24.22 -3.31
C PHE A 4 2.56 23.67 -1.99
N ILE A 5 2.54 22.35 -1.85
CA ILE A 5 2.08 21.68 -0.64
C ILE A 5 3.27 20.90 -0.08
N GLU A 6 3.57 21.11 1.18
CA GLU A 6 4.70 20.46 1.85
C GLU A 6 4.21 19.59 3.01
N VAL A 7 4.68 18.34 3.03
CA VAL A 7 4.48 17.43 4.14
C VAL A 7 5.56 17.70 5.18
N ASN A 8 5.16 17.87 6.44
CA ASN A 8 6.11 18.10 7.52
C ASN A 8 6.89 16.80 7.82
N ASP A 9 8.16 16.81 7.47
CA ASP A 9 9.13 15.73 7.75
C ASP A 9 10.02 16.03 8.98
N GLY A 10 9.70 17.08 9.74
CA GLY A 10 10.48 17.57 10.89
C GLY A 10 11.37 18.77 10.56
N GLY A 11 11.41 19.23 9.29
CA GLY A 11 12.09 20.43 8.87
C GLY A 11 11.23 21.70 9.00
N GLU A 12 11.82 22.86 8.62
CA GLU A 12 11.07 24.09 8.49
C GLU A 12 10.29 24.10 7.17
N ILE A 13 8.99 24.37 7.26
CA ILE A 13 8.13 24.50 6.07
C ILE A 13 8.54 25.74 5.27
N ALA A 14 8.71 25.57 3.96
CA ALA A 14 9.08 26.66 3.08
C ALA A 14 8.03 27.80 3.14
N PRO A 15 8.43 29.09 3.22
CA PRO A 15 7.48 30.19 3.41
C PRO A 15 6.44 30.36 2.30
N PHE A 16 6.68 29.76 1.14
CA PHE A 16 5.78 29.78 -0.03
C PHE A 16 4.90 28.54 -0.12
N ALA A 17 5.07 27.56 0.79
CA ALA A 17 4.31 26.31 0.75
C ALA A 17 3.18 26.32 1.78
N GLU A 18 2.10 25.63 1.46
CA GLU A 18 1.01 25.33 2.37
C GLU A 18 1.29 23.99 3.05
N ARG A 19 0.95 23.88 4.33
CA ARG A 19 1.14 22.63 5.07
C ARG A 19 0.10 21.59 4.65
N TYR A 20 0.56 20.38 4.39
CA TYR A 20 -0.33 19.28 4.01
C TYR A 20 -1.42 19.03 5.07
N GLU A 21 -1.07 19.01 6.37
CA GLU A 21 -2.00 18.73 7.46
C GLU A 21 -3.10 19.78 7.57
N ASP A 22 -2.77 21.04 7.33
CA ASP A 22 -3.75 22.13 7.38
C ASP A 22 -4.75 21.97 6.22
N LEU A 23 -4.27 21.62 5.03
CA LEU A 23 -5.13 21.35 3.87
C LEU A 23 -5.95 20.08 4.06
N ALA A 24 -5.36 19.00 4.55
CA ALA A 24 -6.03 17.72 4.76
C ALA A 24 -7.17 17.82 5.78
N THR A 25 -7.05 18.73 6.76
CA THR A 25 -8.08 18.95 7.80
C THR A 25 -9.05 20.08 7.46
N SER A 26 -8.80 20.87 6.42
CA SER A 26 -9.65 22.01 6.02
C SER A 26 -10.92 21.61 5.27
N GLY A 27 -10.98 20.38 4.77
CA GLY A 27 -12.12 19.86 4.01
C GLY A 27 -13.32 19.54 4.89
N ASN A 28 -14.50 19.53 4.28
CA ASN A 28 -15.75 19.15 4.95
C ASN A 28 -16.04 17.64 4.95
N GLY A 29 -15.15 16.82 4.37
CA GLY A 29 -15.30 15.36 4.24
C GLY A 29 -16.34 14.92 3.21
N GLU A 30 -16.91 15.82 2.44
CA GLU A 30 -17.85 15.45 1.38
C GLU A 30 -17.13 14.81 0.20
N LEU A 31 -17.85 13.92 -0.51
CA LEU A 31 -17.34 13.32 -1.75
C LEU A 31 -17.12 14.41 -2.80
N LEU A 32 -15.95 14.37 -3.42
CA LEU A 32 -15.64 15.25 -4.53
C LEU A 32 -16.54 14.92 -5.74
N ASP A 33 -17.13 15.96 -6.34
CA ASP A 33 -17.87 15.84 -7.61
C ASP A 33 -16.87 15.73 -8.78
N ILE A 34 -16.23 14.57 -8.87
CA ILE A 34 -15.27 14.25 -9.93
C ILE A 34 -15.86 13.16 -10.81
N LYS A 35 -15.99 13.46 -12.09
CA LYS A 35 -16.35 12.46 -13.10
C LYS A 35 -15.17 11.50 -13.28
N ARG A 36 -15.29 10.32 -12.72
CA ARG A 36 -14.29 9.25 -12.86
C ARG A 36 -14.47 8.51 -14.18
N SER A 37 -13.34 8.10 -14.76
CA SER A 37 -13.30 7.36 -16.02
C SER A 37 -12.43 6.10 -15.89
N PRO A 38 -12.79 4.99 -16.54
CA PRO A 38 -11.88 3.84 -16.67
C PRO A 38 -10.60 4.20 -17.43
N ASP A 39 -10.58 5.30 -18.19
CA ASP A 39 -9.42 5.81 -18.91
C ASP A 39 -8.52 6.74 -18.07
N ASP A 40 -8.91 7.07 -16.84
CA ASP A 40 -8.06 7.84 -15.93
C ASP A 40 -6.75 7.10 -15.69
N LEU A 41 -5.66 7.86 -15.53
CA LEU A 41 -4.30 7.32 -15.48
C LEU A 41 -3.69 7.39 -14.08
N LEU A 42 -3.10 6.28 -13.66
CA LEU A 42 -2.14 6.22 -12.57
C LEU A 42 -0.72 6.20 -13.16
N PHE A 43 0.14 7.11 -12.70
CA PHE A 43 1.55 7.13 -13.07
C PHE A 43 2.40 6.55 -11.95
N ILE A 44 3.22 5.54 -12.27
CA ILE A 44 4.25 5.00 -11.37
C ILE A 44 5.60 5.29 -12.02
N TYR A 45 6.42 6.12 -11.37
CA TYR A 45 7.73 6.46 -11.88
C TYR A 45 8.75 5.41 -11.47
N THR A 46 9.56 5.00 -12.44
CA THR A 46 10.68 4.06 -12.23
C THR A 46 12.00 4.79 -12.44
N GLY A 47 13.02 4.44 -11.64
CA GLY A 47 14.39 4.88 -11.89
C GLY A 47 14.85 4.37 -13.24
N GLY A 48 15.06 5.27 -14.21
CA GLY A 48 15.56 4.91 -15.53
C GLY A 48 17.05 4.58 -15.48
N THR A 49 17.46 3.51 -16.13
CA THR A 49 18.88 3.18 -16.34
C THR A 49 19.61 4.24 -17.18
N THR A 50 18.88 5.14 -17.80
CA THR A 50 19.37 6.23 -18.68
C THR A 50 19.34 7.61 -18.03
N GLY A 51 19.17 7.71 -16.69
CA GLY A 51 19.29 8.93 -15.92
C GLY A 51 17.99 9.72 -15.68
N MET A 52 16.97 9.60 -16.52
CA MET A 52 15.67 10.26 -16.30
C MET A 52 14.62 9.24 -15.87
N PRO A 53 13.85 9.53 -14.80
CA PRO A 53 12.73 8.68 -14.41
C PRO A 53 11.69 8.54 -15.53
N LYS A 54 11.19 7.33 -15.73
CA LYS A 54 10.13 7.04 -16.70
C LYS A 54 8.84 6.77 -15.97
N GLY A 55 7.76 7.49 -16.34
CA GLY A 55 6.41 7.24 -15.86
C GLY A 55 5.78 6.07 -16.59
N VAL A 56 5.49 4.99 -15.87
CA VAL A 56 4.65 3.90 -16.35
C VAL A 56 3.22 4.32 -16.18
N MET A 57 2.46 4.36 -17.25
CA MET A 57 1.04 4.75 -17.24
C MET A 57 0.15 3.51 -17.16
N TRP A 58 -0.69 3.50 -16.15
CA TRP A 58 -1.73 2.49 -15.99
C TRP A 58 -3.10 3.12 -16.14
N ARG A 59 -3.90 2.69 -17.11
CA ARG A 59 -5.33 3.01 -17.11
C ARG A 59 -5.98 2.33 -15.90
N HIS A 60 -6.94 3.00 -15.27
CA HIS A 60 -7.62 2.45 -14.10
C HIS A 60 -8.30 1.10 -14.41
N ASP A 61 -8.88 0.95 -15.60
CA ASP A 61 -9.53 -0.29 -16.00
C ASP A 61 -8.53 -1.43 -16.22
N ASP A 62 -7.39 -1.16 -16.87
CA ASP A 62 -6.33 -2.16 -17.06
C ASP A 62 -5.74 -2.60 -15.73
N LEU A 63 -5.51 -1.66 -14.81
CA LEU A 63 -5.03 -1.96 -13.47
C LEU A 63 -6.04 -2.82 -12.68
N ARG A 64 -7.32 -2.46 -12.76
CA ARG A 64 -8.41 -3.25 -12.17
C ARG A 64 -8.41 -4.67 -12.71
N GLU A 65 -8.33 -4.87 -14.02
CA GLU A 65 -8.30 -6.19 -14.64
C GLU A 65 -7.10 -7.04 -14.21
N VAL A 66 -5.92 -6.43 -14.07
CA VAL A 66 -4.73 -7.10 -13.52
C VAL A 66 -4.98 -7.57 -12.09
N GLN A 67 -5.53 -6.72 -11.23
CA GLN A 67 -5.84 -7.06 -9.84
C GLN A 67 -6.90 -8.17 -9.77
N LEU A 68 -7.97 -8.07 -10.55
CA LEU A 68 -9.03 -9.09 -10.60
C LEU A 68 -8.54 -10.42 -11.18
N SER A 69 -7.57 -10.40 -12.10
CA SER A 69 -7.01 -11.63 -12.69
C SER A 69 -6.35 -12.53 -11.65
N ALA A 70 -5.74 -11.93 -10.63
CA ALA A 70 -5.18 -12.69 -9.49
C ALA A 70 -6.29 -13.35 -8.67
N LEU A 71 -7.39 -12.64 -8.41
CA LEU A 71 -8.55 -13.16 -7.67
C LEU A 71 -9.28 -14.26 -8.46
N ARG A 72 -9.40 -14.14 -9.79
CA ARG A 72 -10.03 -15.17 -10.65
C ARG A 72 -9.35 -16.54 -10.56
N ARG A 73 -8.09 -16.60 -10.14
CA ARG A 73 -7.40 -17.88 -9.89
C ARG A 73 -7.91 -18.60 -8.64
N LEU A 74 -8.52 -17.85 -7.74
CA LEU A 74 -9.06 -18.35 -6.48
C LEU A 74 -10.56 -18.70 -6.57
N GLY A 75 -11.25 -18.18 -7.60
CA GLY A 75 -12.67 -18.42 -7.82
C GLY A 75 -13.32 -17.36 -8.71
N PRO A 76 -14.66 -17.43 -8.88
CA PRO A 76 -15.42 -16.43 -9.61
C PRO A 76 -15.27 -15.04 -8.96
N VAL A 77 -15.01 -14.03 -9.76
CA VAL A 77 -14.91 -12.64 -9.29
C VAL A 77 -16.24 -11.94 -9.53
N PRO A 78 -16.79 -11.24 -8.54
CA PRO A 78 -18.01 -10.47 -8.68
C PRO A 78 -17.89 -9.40 -9.76
N GLU A 79 -18.93 -9.24 -10.58
CA GLU A 79 -18.93 -8.32 -11.72
C GLU A 79 -19.25 -6.86 -11.33
N SER A 80 -19.69 -6.63 -10.10
CA SER A 80 -20.05 -5.29 -9.61
C SER A 80 -19.54 -5.05 -8.20
N LEU A 81 -19.37 -3.77 -7.84
CA LEU A 81 -18.97 -3.39 -6.50
C LEU A 81 -19.93 -3.90 -5.40
N PRO A 82 -21.27 -3.79 -5.55
CA PRO A 82 -22.17 -4.38 -4.55
C PRO A 82 -21.98 -5.89 -4.39
N ALA A 83 -21.84 -6.63 -5.51
CA ALA A 83 -21.60 -8.07 -5.45
C ALA A 83 -20.25 -8.42 -4.80
N LEU A 84 -19.21 -7.61 -5.03
CA LEU A 84 -17.92 -7.76 -4.36
C LEU A 84 -18.05 -7.53 -2.85
N MET A 85 -18.78 -6.50 -2.43
CA MET A 85 -19.01 -6.23 -1.02
C MET A 85 -19.78 -7.36 -0.32
N GLU A 86 -20.78 -7.94 -0.97
CA GLU A 86 -21.49 -9.11 -0.42
C GLU A 86 -20.55 -10.34 -0.32
N ALA A 87 -19.76 -10.61 -1.36
CA ALA A 87 -18.80 -11.71 -1.32
C ALA A 87 -17.78 -11.54 -0.17
N ILE A 88 -17.28 -10.32 0.05
CA ILE A 88 -16.36 -10.03 1.18
C ILE A 88 -17.08 -10.23 2.53
N LYS A 89 -18.36 -9.87 2.65
CA LYS A 89 -19.12 -10.12 3.89
C LYS A 89 -19.30 -11.61 4.17
N GLU A 90 -19.52 -12.41 3.11
CA GLU A 90 -19.70 -13.86 3.24
C GLU A 90 -18.39 -14.61 3.54
N THR A 91 -17.31 -14.24 2.86
CA THR A 91 -16.02 -14.95 2.96
C THR A 91 -15.08 -14.36 4.03
N GLY A 92 -15.38 -13.17 4.51
CA GLY A 92 -14.49 -12.36 5.32
C GLY A 92 -13.52 -11.51 4.49
N PRO A 93 -12.99 -10.42 5.06
CA PRO A 93 -11.99 -9.58 4.42
C PRO A 93 -10.63 -10.30 4.35
N ALA A 94 -9.78 -9.89 3.40
CA ALA A 94 -8.38 -10.28 3.41
C ALA A 94 -7.69 -9.85 4.71
N GLY A 95 -6.71 -10.63 5.15
CA GLY A 95 -5.96 -10.32 6.36
C GLY A 95 -5.13 -9.02 6.23
N PRO A 96 -4.68 -8.46 7.35
CA PRO A 96 -3.81 -7.28 7.34
C PRO A 96 -2.51 -7.54 6.59
N MET A 97 -2.02 -6.53 5.86
CA MET A 97 -0.74 -6.57 5.17
C MET A 97 0.14 -5.37 5.48
N ILE A 98 1.46 -5.55 5.38
CA ILE A 98 2.46 -4.48 5.42
C ILE A 98 3.13 -4.39 4.05
N PRO A 99 3.02 -3.25 3.33
CA PRO A 99 3.92 -2.92 2.23
C PRO A 99 5.25 -2.43 2.82
N ALA A 100 6.17 -3.35 3.09
CA ALA A 100 7.47 -3.02 3.68
C ALA A 100 8.43 -2.32 2.70
N CYS A 101 8.12 -2.35 1.41
CA CYS A 101 8.77 -1.51 0.40
C CYS A 101 8.01 -0.19 0.20
N PRO A 102 8.69 0.88 -0.26
CA PRO A 102 8.04 2.18 -0.44
C PRO A 102 6.78 2.13 -1.31
N MET A 103 5.74 2.85 -0.90
CA MET A 103 4.47 2.93 -1.65
C MET A 103 4.62 3.63 -3.01
N MET A 104 5.70 4.40 -3.23
CA MET A 104 6.05 4.92 -4.56
C MET A 104 6.54 3.81 -5.52
N HIS A 105 6.93 2.65 -5.01
CA HIS A 105 7.30 1.49 -5.81
C HIS A 105 6.06 0.67 -6.15
N GLY A 106 5.95 0.23 -7.41
CA GLY A 106 4.79 -0.52 -7.90
C GLY A 106 4.42 -1.73 -7.04
N THR A 107 5.41 -2.48 -6.55
CA THR A 107 5.15 -3.63 -5.66
C THR A 107 4.41 -3.20 -4.39
N GLY A 108 4.87 -2.16 -3.69
CA GLY A 108 4.21 -1.67 -2.48
C GLY A 108 2.79 -1.17 -2.75
N LEU A 109 2.65 -0.29 -3.75
CA LEU A 109 1.36 0.31 -4.09
C LEU A 109 0.35 -0.73 -4.59
N LEU A 110 0.73 -1.56 -5.56
CA LEU A 110 -0.22 -2.47 -6.21
C LEU A 110 -0.66 -3.63 -5.30
N THR A 111 0.23 -4.13 -4.44
CA THR A 111 -0.15 -5.14 -3.44
C THR A 111 -1.06 -4.54 -2.36
N ALA A 112 -0.79 -3.31 -1.91
CA ALA A 112 -1.65 -2.60 -0.97
C ALA A 112 -3.06 -2.36 -1.55
N LEU A 113 -3.15 -1.87 -2.80
CA LEU A 113 -4.43 -1.70 -3.49
C LEU A 113 -5.18 -3.03 -3.64
N GLY A 114 -4.49 -4.11 -4.03
CA GLY A 114 -5.09 -5.44 -4.17
C GLY A 114 -5.65 -5.97 -2.83
N ASN A 115 -4.92 -5.78 -1.75
CA ASN A 115 -5.39 -6.15 -0.41
C ASN A 115 -6.65 -5.35 0.00
N MET A 116 -6.64 -4.03 -0.20
CA MET A 116 -7.80 -3.17 0.09
C MET A 116 -9.02 -3.52 -0.79
N MET A 117 -8.82 -3.86 -2.06
CA MET A 117 -9.90 -4.33 -2.94
C MET A 117 -10.55 -5.62 -2.44
N SER A 118 -9.82 -6.42 -1.68
CA SER A 118 -10.32 -7.63 -1.03
C SER A 118 -10.84 -7.38 0.39
N GLY A 119 -11.13 -6.13 0.75
CA GLY A 119 -11.61 -5.74 2.07
C GLY A 119 -10.55 -5.78 3.18
N GLY A 120 -9.28 -6.00 2.84
CA GLY A 120 -8.19 -6.08 3.80
C GLY A 120 -7.72 -4.74 4.31
N CYS A 121 -6.85 -4.79 5.31
CA CYS A 121 -6.25 -3.63 5.97
C CYS A 121 -4.77 -3.51 5.58
N VAL A 122 -4.32 -2.29 5.33
CA VAL A 122 -2.91 -1.96 5.11
C VAL A 122 -2.35 -1.32 6.37
N VAL A 123 -1.31 -1.94 6.93
CA VAL A 123 -0.57 -1.43 8.08
C VAL A 123 0.66 -0.70 7.59
N THR A 124 0.82 0.55 7.97
CA THR A 124 2.00 1.37 7.67
C THR A 124 2.92 1.45 8.90
N LEU A 125 4.21 1.65 8.65
CA LEU A 125 5.21 1.87 9.70
C LEU A 125 5.57 3.36 9.74
N ASP A 126 5.84 3.88 10.93
CA ASP A 126 6.13 5.30 11.13
C ASP A 126 7.57 5.69 10.73
N ASN A 127 8.48 4.72 10.66
CA ASN A 127 9.88 4.98 10.33
C ASN A 127 10.09 5.29 8.84
N GLN A 128 10.96 6.25 8.55
CA GLN A 128 11.36 6.61 7.19
C GLN A 128 12.25 5.55 6.52
N SER A 129 12.87 4.68 7.30
CA SER A 129 13.70 3.56 6.84
C SER A 129 13.17 2.23 7.34
N LEU A 130 13.59 1.14 6.70
CA LEU A 130 13.24 -0.20 7.17
C LEU A 130 13.91 -0.49 8.52
N GLU A 131 13.08 -0.61 9.56
CA GLU A 131 13.46 -1.06 10.89
C GLU A 131 12.91 -2.48 11.12
N PRO A 132 13.74 -3.53 10.92
CA PRO A 132 13.25 -4.91 10.89
C PRO A 132 12.58 -5.37 12.18
N HIS A 133 13.09 -4.92 13.34
CA HIS A 133 12.50 -5.28 14.64
C HIS A 133 11.13 -4.64 14.85
N GLU A 134 10.93 -3.40 14.39
CA GLU A 134 9.63 -2.76 14.43
C GLU A 134 8.67 -3.40 13.44
N LEU A 135 9.15 -3.75 12.24
CA LEU A 135 8.33 -4.47 11.27
C LEU A 135 7.78 -5.76 11.87
N TRP A 136 8.63 -6.60 12.50
CA TRP A 136 8.17 -7.82 13.12
C TRP A 136 7.26 -7.60 14.32
N ALA A 137 7.52 -6.55 15.11
CA ALA A 137 6.61 -6.15 16.18
C ALA A 137 5.24 -5.70 15.64
N ALA A 138 5.21 -4.99 14.52
CA ALA A 138 3.96 -4.61 13.84
C ALA A 138 3.23 -5.83 13.25
N VAL A 139 3.96 -6.78 12.69
CA VAL A 139 3.41 -8.06 12.20
C VAL A 139 2.70 -8.80 13.34
N ASP A 140 3.33 -8.93 14.48
CA ASP A 140 2.74 -9.62 15.63
C ASP A 140 1.55 -8.83 16.22
N ARG A 141 1.72 -7.53 16.46
CA ARG A 141 0.69 -6.65 17.03
C ARG A 141 -0.59 -6.59 16.19
N ASN A 142 -0.44 -6.49 14.87
CA ASN A 142 -1.56 -6.33 13.95
C ASN A 142 -2.01 -7.65 13.29
N LYS A 143 -1.42 -8.78 13.69
CA LYS A 143 -1.70 -10.10 13.11
C LYS A 143 -1.58 -10.10 11.58
N VAL A 144 -0.53 -9.48 11.07
CA VAL A 144 -0.26 -9.32 9.65
C VAL A 144 -0.07 -10.68 9.00
N GLN A 145 -0.78 -10.91 7.90
CA GLN A 145 -0.74 -12.17 7.16
C GLN A 145 0.14 -12.09 5.91
N GLN A 146 0.43 -10.87 5.43
CA GLN A 146 1.21 -10.65 4.22
C GLN A 146 2.15 -9.47 4.39
N VAL A 147 3.41 -9.66 3.97
CA VAL A 147 4.41 -8.58 3.89
C VAL A 147 4.94 -8.51 2.46
N ALA A 148 4.81 -7.34 1.82
CA ALA A 148 5.35 -7.11 0.48
C ALA A 148 6.75 -6.49 0.58
N ILE A 149 7.74 -7.15 -0.01
CA ILE A 149 9.15 -6.72 -0.03
C ILE A 149 9.69 -6.68 -1.46
N VAL A 150 10.81 -6.01 -1.67
CA VAL A 150 11.53 -5.98 -2.94
C VAL A 150 12.97 -6.46 -2.71
N GLY A 151 13.18 -7.73 -3.01
CA GLY A 151 14.51 -8.35 -3.04
C GLY A 151 15.24 -8.43 -1.70
N ASP A 152 16.50 -8.80 -1.80
CA ASP A 152 17.39 -9.10 -0.66
C ASP A 152 17.67 -7.91 0.27
N ALA A 153 17.55 -6.70 -0.25
CA ALA A 153 17.73 -5.50 0.57
C ALA A 153 16.74 -5.42 1.73
N PHE A 154 15.56 -6.00 1.57
CA PHE A 154 14.55 -6.14 2.62
C PHE A 154 14.62 -7.50 3.32
N ALA A 155 14.72 -8.58 2.55
CA ALA A 155 14.66 -9.94 3.10
C ALA A 155 15.79 -10.23 4.10
N LYS A 156 17.04 -9.86 3.78
CA LYS A 156 18.19 -10.16 4.63
C LYS A 156 18.15 -9.48 6.00
N PRO A 157 17.88 -8.16 6.11
CA PRO A 157 17.71 -7.52 7.42
C PRO A 157 16.56 -8.11 8.23
N MET A 158 15.45 -8.45 7.58
CA MET A 158 14.30 -9.07 8.24
C MET A 158 14.64 -10.45 8.83
N LEU A 159 15.36 -11.29 8.08
CA LEU A 159 15.81 -12.60 8.57
C LEU A 159 16.77 -12.46 9.75
N ARG A 160 17.74 -11.55 9.65
CA ARG A 160 18.68 -11.29 10.75
C ARG A 160 17.98 -10.89 12.04
N ALA A 161 16.96 -10.03 11.96
CA ALA A 161 16.20 -9.63 13.14
C ALA A 161 15.47 -10.80 13.82
N LEU A 162 15.05 -11.81 13.06
CA LEU A 162 14.49 -13.05 13.62
C LEU A 162 15.58 -13.91 14.28
N GLU A 163 16.76 -14.00 13.66
CA GLU A 163 17.91 -14.74 14.20
C GLU A 163 18.45 -14.12 15.48
N GLU A 164 18.48 -12.78 15.56
CA GLU A 164 18.94 -11.99 16.72
C GLU A 164 17.97 -12.06 17.92
N ALA A 165 16.68 -12.31 17.66
CA ALA A 165 15.65 -12.35 18.69
C ALA A 165 14.75 -13.58 18.57
N PRO A 166 15.29 -14.80 18.75
CA PRO A 166 14.54 -16.04 18.61
C PRO A 166 13.37 -16.10 19.60
N GLY A 167 12.16 -16.39 19.08
CA GLY A 167 10.95 -16.50 19.88
C GLY A 167 10.33 -15.17 20.37
N LYS A 168 10.93 -14.04 20.03
CA LYS A 168 10.38 -12.72 20.38
C LYS A 168 9.12 -12.38 19.62
N TYR A 169 9.06 -12.78 18.35
CA TYR A 169 7.91 -12.53 17.47
C TYR A 169 7.18 -13.84 17.22
N ALA A 170 5.88 -13.84 17.49
CA ALA A 170 5.05 -15.01 17.19
C ALA A 170 4.80 -15.04 15.68
N PRO A 171 5.19 -16.09 14.95
CA PRO A 171 4.74 -16.26 13.59
C PRO A 171 3.21 -16.33 13.59
N CYS A 172 2.58 -15.64 12.63
CA CYS A 172 1.14 -15.80 12.43
C CYS A 172 0.86 -17.31 12.27
N PRO A 173 -0.05 -17.91 13.07
CA PRO A 173 -0.36 -19.31 12.89
C PRO A 173 -0.85 -19.50 11.46
N SER A 174 -0.10 -20.27 10.67
CA SER A 174 -0.55 -20.74 9.36
C SER A 174 -1.92 -21.37 9.56
N GLN A 175 -2.93 -20.87 8.88
CA GLN A 175 -4.23 -21.54 8.84
C GLN A 175 -3.98 -22.96 8.32
N GLN A 176 -4.18 -23.93 9.18
CA GLN A 176 -4.21 -25.35 8.82
C GLN A 176 -5.47 -25.68 8.05
#